data_3589807c64a6fc7b3a2b608c211752f9
#
_entry.id   3589807c64a6fc7b3a2b608c211752f9
#
_cell.length_a   1.000
_cell.length_b   1.000
_cell.length_c   1.000
_cell.angle_alpha   90.00
_cell.angle_beta   90.00
_cell.angle_gamma   90.00
#
_symmetry.space_group_name_H-M   'P 1'
#
loop_
_entity.id
_entity.type
_entity.pdbx_description
1 polymer ?
#
loop_
_entity_poly.entity_id
_entity_poly.type
_entity_poly.pdbx_seq_one_letter_code
_entity_poly.pdbx_strand_id
1 'polypeptide(L)'
;MGKAAKLKILYGEGDAEAQAAPAAAFEKAGHIVEKAVGRKAVEAALGKRGFDLVVLGPTLSRNDRHHLPYMVKKAQAAASVLVMHADGSRHPYVDACTDTGASVENVLARIEGMAIAGMMPSAAGAAAGR
;
A
#
# COMPACT_ATOMS: atom_id res chain seq x y z
N MET A 1 -21.25 11.77 -2.02
CA MET A 1 -20.86 11.66 -1.68
C MET A 1 -19.63 11.41 -1.76
N GLY A 2 -18.94 11.52 -2.19
CA GLY A 2 -17.62 11.40 -2.29
C GLY A 2 -16.94 10.50 -1.36
N LYS A 3 -17.53 9.46 -1.11
CA LYS A 3 -16.91 8.59 -0.26
C LYS A 3 -15.77 7.94 -0.90
N ALA A 4 -14.65 7.86 -0.27
CA ALA A 4 -13.49 7.17 -0.79
C ALA A 4 -13.80 5.71 -1.01
N ALA A 5 -13.19 5.13 -2.00
CA ALA A 5 -13.34 3.71 -2.26
C ALA A 5 -12.79 2.91 -1.09
N LYS A 6 -13.47 1.81 -0.78
CA LYS A 6 -13.00 0.91 0.25
C LYS A 6 -12.02 -0.05 -0.39
N LEU A 7 -10.82 -0.06 0.10
CA LEU A 7 -9.74 -0.85 -0.49
C LEU A 7 -9.30 -1.95 0.46
N LYS A 8 -8.81 -3.03 -0.12
CA LYS A 8 -8.12 -4.05 0.64
C LYS A 8 -6.64 -3.72 0.59
N ILE A 9 -6.08 -3.40 1.73
CA ILE A 9 -4.71 -2.93 1.84
C ILE A 9 -3.88 -3.93 2.61
N LEU A 10 -2.74 -4.30 2.04
CA LEU A 10 -1.70 -5.00 2.78
C LEU A 10 -0.70 -3.94 3.20
N TYR A 11 -0.50 -3.77 4.51
CA TYR A 11 0.40 -2.75 5.03
C TYR A 11 1.58 -3.41 5.71
N GLY A 12 2.76 -3.24 5.14
CA GLY A 12 3.98 -3.82 5.66
C GLY A 12 4.87 -2.80 6.32
N GLU A 13 5.41 -3.13 7.47
CA GLU A 13 6.38 -2.33 8.18
C GLU A 13 7.44 -3.25 8.77
N GLY A 14 8.57 -2.66 9.14
CA GLY A 14 9.59 -3.41 9.83
C GLY A 14 9.44 -3.39 11.35
N ASP A 15 8.58 -2.52 11.86
CA ASP A 15 8.39 -2.33 13.28
C ASP A 15 6.90 -2.26 13.60
N ALA A 16 6.44 -3.15 14.48
CA ALA A 16 5.03 -3.24 14.80
C ALA A 16 4.50 -1.97 15.48
N GLU A 17 5.33 -1.33 16.29
CA GLU A 17 4.89 -0.11 16.97
C GLU A 17 4.65 1.02 15.96
N ALA A 18 5.54 1.14 14.98
CA ALA A 18 5.38 2.16 13.96
C ALA A 18 4.17 1.89 13.08
N GLN A 19 3.78 0.64 12.97
CA GLN A 19 2.67 0.25 12.12
C GLN A 19 1.31 0.58 12.73
N ALA A 20 1.21 0.58 14.05
CA ALA A 20 -0.10 0.58 14.72
C ALA A 20 -0.94 1.81 14.39
N ALA A 21 -0.36 3.00 14.51
CA ALA A 21 -1.14 4.22 14.30
C ALA A 21 -1.57 4.42 12.84
N PRO A 22 -0.69 4.25 11.86
CA PRO A 22 -1.15 4.38 10.47
C PRO A 22 -2.17 3.31 10.09
N ALA A 23 -1.99 2.07 10.57
CA ALA A 23 -2.96 1.02 10.26
C ALA A 23 -4.34 1.37 10.79
N ALA A 24 -4.40 1.88 12.04
CA ALA A 24 -5.67 2.28 12.62
C ALA A 24 -6.31 3.41 11.82
N ALA A 25 -5.50 4.35 11.32
CA ALA A 25 -6.03 5.44 10.53
C ALA A 25 -6.58 4.96 9.19
N PHE A 26 -5.90 4.01 8.55
CA PHE A 26 -6.41 3.44 7.30
C PHE A 26 -7.75 2.74 7.53
N GLU A 27 -7.85 2.00 8.63
CA GLU A 27 -9.11 1.32 8.96
C GLU A 27 -10.21 2.32 9.26
N LYS A 28 -9.88 3.39 9.98
CA LYS A 28 -10.85 4.41 10.29
C LYS A 28 -11.37 5.10 9.03
N ALA A 29 -10.53 5.18 8.02
CA ALA A 29 -10.94 5.76 6.74
C ALA A 29 -11.83 4.81 5.93
N GLY A 30 -12.04 3.61 6.39
CA GLY A 30 -12.95 2.68 5.74
C GLY A 30 -12.30 1.53 5.01
N HIS A 31 -10.97 1.46 5.02
CA HIS A 31 -10.29 0.40 4.30
C HIS A 31 -10.16 -0.86 5.14
N ILE A 32 -10.00 -1.99 4.48
CA ILE A 32 -9.71 -3.25 5.13
C ILE A 32 -8.20 -3.41 5.11
N VAL A 33 -7.59 -3.52 6.29
CA VAL A 33 -6.14 -3.54 6.38
C VAL A 33 -5.65 -4.86 6.97
N GLU A 34 -4.74 -5.49 6.26
CA GLU A 34 -4.00 -6.61 6.80
C GLU A 34 -2.60 -6.14 7.12
N LYS A 35 -2.17 -6.32 8.36
CA LYS A 35 -0.87 -5.86 8.83
C LYS A 35 0.15 -6.98 8.70
N ALA A 36 1.35 -6.63 8.25
CA ALA A 36 2.44 -7.58 8.16
C ALA A 36 3.70 -6.90 8.64
N VAL A 37 4.43 -7.54 9.54
CA VAL A 37 5.66 -6.99 10.07
C VAL A 37 6.82 -7.82 9.56
N GLY A 38 7.71 -7.17 8.82
CA GLY A 38 8.88 -7.82 8.25
C GLY A 38 8.61 -8.39 6.86
N ARG A 39 9.69 -8.59 6.13
CA ARG A 39 9.59 -9.04 4.75
C ARG A 39 8.86 -10.37 4.61
N LYS A 40 9.18 -11.32 5.47
CA LYS A 40 8.58 -12.65 5.34
C LYS A 40 7.07 -12.61 5.54
N ALA A 41 6.61 -11.79 6.48
CA ALA A 41 5.19 -11.67 6.71
C ALA A 41 4.47 -11.04 5.52
N VAL A 42 5.11 -10.05 4.89
CA VAL A 42 4.55 -9.44 3.69
C VAL A 42 4.46 -10.47 2.57
N GLU A 43 5.54 -11.22 2.36
CA GLU A 43 5.54 -12.25 1.32
C GLU A 43 4.48 -13.31 1.56
N ALA A 44 4.33 -13.73 2.81
CA ALA A 44 3.32 -14.73 3.14
C ALA A 44 1.91 -14.21 2.87
N ALA A 45 1.66 -12.95 3.21
CA ALA A 45 0.36 -12.36 2.96
C ALA A 45 0.05 -12.26 1.48
N LEU A 46 1.07 -11.97 0.67
CA LEU A 46 0.87 -11.86 -0.77
C LEU A 46 0.42 -13.17 -1.40
N GLY A 47 0.76 -14.28 -0.79
CA GLY A 47 0.34 -15.57 -1.30
C GLY A 47 -1.06 -15.99 -0.92
N LYS A 48 -1.71 -15.23 -0.05
CA LYS A 48 -2.99 -15.67 0.49
C LYS A 48 -4.21 -15.11 -0.21
N ARG A 49 -4.22 -13.85 -0.54
CA ARG A 49 -5.42 -13.22 -1.09
C ARG A 49 -5.06 -11.98 -1.90
N GLY A 50 -6.02 -11.50 -2.66
CA GLY A 50 -5.82 -10.33 -3.46
C GLY A 50 -5.91 -9.05 -2.67
N PHE A 51 -5.07 -8.10 -3.00
CA PHE A 51 -5.08 -6.78 -2.41
C PHE A 51 -5.22 -5.75 -3.51
N ASP A 52 -5.89 -4.66 -3.22
CA ASP A 52 -5.96 -3.52 -4.15
C ASP A 52 -4.70 -2.69 -4.07
N LEU A 53 -4.12 -2.62 -2.87
CA LEU A 53 -2.98 -1.76 -2.62
C LEU A 53 -2.06 -2.41 -1.60
N VAL A 54 -0.78 -2.32 -1.84
CA VAL A 54 0.23 -2.71 -0.85
C VAL A 54 0.97 -1.45 -0.43
N VAL A 55 0.94 -1.15 0.85
CA VAL A 55 1.64 0.00 1.42
C VAL A 55 2.88 -0.51 2.13
N LEU A 56 4.03 0.03 1.78
CA LEU A 56 5.30 -0.38 2.37
C LEU A 56 5.85 0.80 3.17
N GLY A 57 5.96 0.61 4.48
CA GLY A 57 6.29 1.69 5.39
C GLY A 57 7.77 1.94 5.55
N PRO A 58 8.11 3.06 6.17
CA PRO A 58 9.52 3.50 6.25
C PRO A 58 10.38 2.69 7.21
N THR A 59 9.80 1.90 8.09
CA THR A 59 10.61 1.07 8.98
C THR A 59 11.09 -0.22 8.34
N LEU A 60 10.62 -0.53 7.13
CA LEU A 60 11.22 -1.62 6.36
C LEU A 60 12.62 -1.21 5.96
N SER A 61 13.52 -2.18 5.84
CA SER A 61 14.88 -1.87 5.42
C SER A 61 14.88 -1.35 3.98
N ARG A 62 15.95 -0.69 3.60
CA ARG A 62 16.09 -0.20 2.24
C ARG A 62 15.99 -1.35 1.23
N ASN A 63 16.64 -2.48 1.53
CA ASN A 63 16.57 -3.62 0.65
C ASN A 63 15.15 -4.13 0.51
N ASP A 64 14.41 -4.19 1.60
CA ASP A 64 13.04 -4.66 1.56
C ASP A 64 12.15 -3.71 0.78
N ARG A 65 12.29 -2.40 0.99
CA ARG A 65 11.51 -1.42 0.23
C ARG A 65 11.80 -1.50 -1.26
N HIS A 66 13.01 -1.89 -1.61
CA HIS A 66 13.40 -1.99 -3.02
C HIS A 66 12.92 -3.31 -3.64
N HIS A 67 12.95 -4.38 -2.88
CA HIS A 67 12.65 -5.72 -3.38
C HIS A 67 11.16 -6.06 -3.35
N LEU A 68 10.48 -5.66 -2.29
CA LEU A 68 9.08 -6.06 -2.12
C LEU A 68 8.15 -5.58 -3.23
N PRO A 69 8.34 -4.38 -3.82
CA PRO A 69 7.47 -3.99 -4.94
C PRO A 69 7.52 -4.99 -6.10
N TYR A 70 8.70 -5.51 -6.39
CA TYR A 70 8.82 -6.55 -7.40
C TYR A 70 8.03 -7.80 -7.00
N MET A 71 8.13 -8.19 -5.74
CA MET A 71 7.39 -9.37 -5.25
C MET A 71 5.89 -9.16 -5.33
N VAL A 72 5.44 -7.94 -5.05
CA VAL A 72 4.01 -7.63 -5.15
C VAL A 72 3.53 -7.83 -6.58
N LYS A 73 4.23 -7.25 -7.54
CA LYS A 73 3.80 -7.34 -8.94
C LYS A 73 3.88 -8.77 -9.45
N LYS A 74 4.85 -9.52 -8.96
CA LYS A 74 4.97 -10.92 -9.36
C LYS A 74 3.82 -11.76 -8.81
N ALA A 75 3.41 -11.50 -7.58
CA ALA A 75 2.34 -12.26 -6.94
C ALA A 75 0.96 -11.76 -7.32
N GLN A 76 0.80 -10.45 -7.46
CA GLN A 76 -0.50 -9.84 -7.70
C GLN A 76 -0.31 -8.64 -8.63
N ALA A 77 -0.26 -8.92 -9.91
CA ALA A 77 0.06 -7.90 -10.91
C ALA A 77 -0.88 -6.71 -10.89
N ALA A 78 -2.12 -6.92 -10.46
CA ALA A 78 -3.11 -5.85 -10.45
C ALA A 78 -3.04 -4.95 -9.21
N ALA A 79 -2.29 -5.36 -8.19
CA ALA A 79 -2.18 -4.55 -6.98
C ALA A 79 -1.26 -3.36 -7.23
N SER A 80 -1.64 -2.21 -6.69
CA SER A 80 -0.78 -1.03 -6.74
C SER A 80 0.14 -1.01 -5.53
N VAL A 81 1.27 -0.33 -5.65
CA VAL A 81 2.27 -0.26 -4.58
C VAL A 81 2.51 1.19 -4.23
N LEU A 82 2.36 1.50 -2.94
CA LEU A 82 2.69 2.80 -2.38
C LEU A 82 3.80 2.63 -1.37
N VAL A 83 4.90 3.34 -1.56
CA VAL A 83 6.02 3.30 -0.62
C VAL A 83 6.05 4.59 0.17
N MET A 84 6.08 4.47 1.51
CA MET A 84 6.09 5.63 2.41
C MET A 84 7.50 6.15 2.61
N HIS A 85 8.18 6.38 1.50
CA HIS A 85 9.56 6.83 1.50
C HIS A 85 9.88 7.35 0.10
N ALA A 86 10.53 8.48 0.02
CA ALA A 86 10.94 9.02 -1.27
C ALA A 86 12.39 9.45 -1.18
N ASP A 87 13.21 8.93 -2.07
CA ASP A 87 14.63 9.27 -2.11
C ASP A 87 15.03 9.83 -3.48
N GLY A 88 14.04 10.19 -4.27
CA GLY A 88 14.31 10.77 -5.57
C GLY A 88 14.52 9.76 -6.69
N SER A 89 14.65 8.51 -6.38
CA SER A 89 14.83 7.50 -7.42
C SER A 89 13.48 7.01 -7.93
N ARG A 90 13.51 6.46 -9.13
CA ARG A 90 12.32 5.85 -9.69
C ARG A 90 12.43 4.36 -9.60
N HIS A 91 11.34 3.73 -9.23
CA HIS A 91 11.29 2.28 -9.12
C HIS A 91 10.21 1.77 -10.06
N PRO A 92 10.51 0.86 -10.98
CA PRO A 92 9.54 0.44 -11.99
C PRO A 92 8.29 -0.24 -11.43
N TYR A 93 8.37 -0.76 -10.23
CA TYR A 93 7.24 -1.49 -9.65
C TYR A 93 6.51 -0.71 -8.56
N VAL A 94 6.89 0.56 -8.36
CA VAL A 94 6.23 1.42 -7.37
C VAL A 94 5.32 2.38 -8.11
N ASP A 95 4.06 2.40 -7.73
CA ASP A 95 3.08 3.25 -8.41
C ASP A 95 3.03 4.64 -7.80
N ALA A 96 3.36 4.78 -6.53
CA ALA A 96 3.39 6.08 -5.88
C ALA A 96 4.26 6.01 -4.64
N CYS A 97 4.72 7.17 -4.17
CA CYS A 97 5.41 7.24 -2.89
C CYS A 97 5.03 8.53 -2.19
N THR A 98 5.23 8.53 -0.88
CA THR A 98 5.08 9.74 -0.08
C THR A 98 6.44 10.13 0.44
N ASP A 99 6.57 11.39 0.86
CA ASP A 99 7.82 11.83 1.45
C ASP A 99 8.10 11.05 2.72
N THR A 100 9.37 10.82 2.98
CA THR A 100 9.76 10.20 4.23
C THR A 100 9.30 11.08 5.38
N GLY A 101 8.56 10.48 6.31
CA GLY A 101 8.04 11.23 7.43
C GLY A 101 6.73 11.95 7.15
N ALA A 102 6.12 11.70 5.99
CA ALA A 102 4.82 12.30 5.70
C ALA A 102 3.80 11.88 6.75
N SER A 103 2.88 12.79 7.05
CA SER A 103 1.83 12.49 8.02
C SER A 103 0.89 11.42 7.48
N VAL A 104 0.17 10.78 8.40
CA VAL A 104 -0.82 9.77 8.00
C VAL A 104 -1.88 10.39 7.11
N GLU A 105 -2.26 11.64 7.40
CA GLU A 105 -3.24 12.33 6.55
C GLU A 105 -2.75 12.49 5.13
N ASN A 106 -1.47 12.78 4.95
CA ASN A 106 -0.91 12.89 3.61
C ASN A 106 -0.88 11.55 2.91
N VAL A 107 -0.57 10.48 3.65
CA VAL A 107 -0.59 9.14 3.08
C VAL A 107 -1.99 8.78 2.63
N LEU A 108 -2.99 9.03 3.47
CA LEU A 108 -4.38 8.76 3.11
C LEU A 108 -4.83 9.56 1.90
N ALA A 109 -4.42 10.83 1.83
CA ALA A 109 -4.75 11.65 0.67
C ALA A 109 -4.13 11.07 -0.61
N ARG A 110 -2.93 10.55 -0.51
CA ARG A 110 -2.28 9.95 -1.66
C ARG A 110 -3.01 8.68 -2.09
N ILE A 111 -3.42 7.85 -1.12
CA ILE A 111 -4.18 6.64 -1.41
C ILE A 111 -5.48 6.99 -2.13
N GLU A 112 -6.18 7.98 -1.62
CA GLU A 112 -7.43 8.39 -2.21
C GLU A 112 -7.23 8.93 -3.63
N GLY A 113 -6.16 9.70 -3.82
CA GLY A 113 -5.84 10.20 -5.15
C GLY A 113 -5.56 9.09 -6.14
N MET A 114 -4.87 8.03 -5.70
CA MET A 114 -4.62 6.89 -6.57
C MET A 114 -5.92 6.20 -6.96
N ALA A 115 -6.82 6.03 -5.99
CA ALA A 115 -8.10 5.37 -6.26
C ALA A 115 -8.95 6.20 -7.22
N ILE A 116 -9.00 7.51 -7.01
CA ILE A 116 -9.77 8.40 -7.88
C ILE A 116 -9.20 8.40 -9.29
N ALA A 117 -7.89 8.36 -9.41
CA ALA A 117 -7.25 8.38 -10.73
C ALA A 117 -7.41 7.06 -11.47
N GLY A 118 -7.98 6.06 -10.84
CA GLY A 118 -8.14 4.76 -11.49
C GLY A 118 -6.86 3.94 -11.53
N MET A 119 -5.90 4.30 -10.72
CA MET A 119 -4.64 3.55 -10.69
C MET A 119 -4.78 2.23 -9.96
N MET A 120 -5.83 2.09 -9.16
CA MET A 120 -6.07 0.87 -8.42
C MET A 120 -7.44 0.33 -8.74
N PRO A 121 -7.54 -0.98 -8.98
CA PRO A 121 -8.85 -1.58 -9.17
C PRO A 121 -9.52 -1.70 -7.81
N SER A 122 -10.62 -1.01 -7.62
CA SER A 122 -11.48 -1.31 -6.49
C SER A 122 -12.38 -2.45 -6.93
N ALA A 123 -13.08 -3.05 -6.01
CA ALA A 123 -14.00 -4.11 -6.38
C ALA A 123 -14.97 -3.66 -7.47
N ALA A 124 -15.50 -2.47 -7.33
CA ALA A 124 -16.44 -1.96 -8.32
C ALA A 124 -15.74 -1.46 -9.57
N GLY A 125 -14.61 -0.82 -9.38
CA GLY A 125 -13.87 -0.27 -10.50
C GLY A 125 -13.30 -1.33 -11.40
N ALA A 126 -12.87 -2.41 -10.80
CA ALA A 126 -12.31 -3.49 -11.58
C ALA A 126 -13.34 -4.05 -12.53
N ALA A 127 -14.55 -4.08 -12.08
CA ALA A 127 -15.59 -4.60 -12.93
C ALA A 127 -15.78 -3.71 -14.10
N ALA A 128 -15.73 -2.46 -13.86
CA ALA A 128 -15.94 -1.57 -14.90
C ALA A 128 -14.87 -1.70 -15.90
N GLY A 129 -13.92 -2.17 -15.50
CA GLY A 129 -12.99 -2.41 -16.26
C GLY A 129 -12.99 -2.01 -17.57
N ARG A 130 -13.12 -1.98 -17.56
CA ARG A 130 -13.00 -1.56 -18.47
C ARG A 130 -12.45 -1.95 -19.05
#